data_97ad0919add3a3dda3f982b6e485bab7
#
_entry.id   97ad0919add3a3dda3f982b6e485bab7
#
_cell.length_a   1.000
_cell.length_b   1.000
_cell.length_c   1.000
_cell.angle_alpha   90.00
_cell.angle_beta   90.00
_cell.angle_gamma   90.00
#
_symmetry.space_group_name_H-M   'P 1'
#
loop_
_entity.id
_entity.type
_entity.pdbx_description
1 polymer ?
#
loop_
_entity_poly.entity_id
_entity_poly.type
_entity_poly.pdbx_seq_one_letter_code
_entity_poly.pdbx_strand_id
1 'polypeptide(L)'
;MNSRHLTITIIAGLSLFVLTLSGCSVTQQDTQWTLGGKLFTSAWIQRSAEYQALCIQAYNIATERVDALPAERKQGDRPYAIVTDIDETILDNTPNSVYQALRGKDYDEETWGKWCAQADADTLAGALSFFLHAANKGIEVFYVTNRRDNLREATLQNLQRYGFPFADEEHLLTTHGPSDKEPRRLKIQEQYEIVLLIGDNLGDFHHFFNTKEESGRKQALGLTAGEFGRRFIMLPNPNYGSWEPAWYGGKYPPLPERDKALKQLRSQNSR
;
A
#
# COMPACT_ATOMS: atom_id res chain seq x y z
N MET A 1 76.82 -67.13 -36.72
CA MET A 1 76.85 -65.72 -36.33
C MET A 1 75.40 -65.21 -36.48
N ASN A 2 74.66 -65.10 -35.36
CA ASN A 2 73.19 -64.87 -35.35
C ASN A 2 72.93 -63.40 -35.12
N SER A 3 72.30 -62.75 -36.07
CA SER A 3 71.75 -61.40 -35.92
C SER A 3 70.28 -61.53 -35.50
N ARG A 4 69.98 -61.11 -34.31
CA ARG A 4 68.59 -61.05 -33.82
C ARG A 4 68.03 -59.66 -34.12
N HIS A 5 66.97 -59.57 -34.91
CA HIS A 5 66.21 -58.40 -35.17
C HIS A 5 65.22 -58.16 -33.99
N LEU A 6 65.32 -57.02 -33.38
CA LEU A 6 64.39 -56.59 -32.31
C LEU A 6 63.30 -55.71 -32.96
N THR A 7 62.08 -56.25 -32.98
CA THR A 7 60.95 -55.57 -33.51
C THR A 7 60.32 -54.76 -32.36
N ILE A 8 60.35 -53.41 -32.44
CA ILE A 8 59.73 -52.52 -31.51
C ILE A 8 58.30 -52.21 -32.00
N THR A 9 57.30 -52.69 -31.27
CA THR A 9 55.89 -52.43 -31.53
C THR A 9 55.51 -51.13 -30.78
N ILE A 10 55.25 -50.04 -31.53
CA ILE A 10 54.77 -48.79 -30.99
C ILE A 10 53.23 -48.88 -30.86
N ILE A 11 52.75 -48.97 -29.67
CA ILE A 11 51.29 -48.86 -29.34
C ILE A 11 50.97 -47.38 -29.23
N ALA A 12 50.30 -46.80 -30.24
CA ALA A 12 49.75 -45.46 -30.20
C ALA A 12 48.46 -45.52 -29.39
N GLY A 13 48.57 -45.08 -28.14
CA GLY A 13 47.36 -44.84 -27.25
C GLY A 13 46.62 -43.62 -27.69
N LEU A 14 45.46 -43.81 -28.31
CA LEU A 14 44.53 -42.72 -28.63
C LEU A 14 43.76 -42.30 -27.36
N SER A 15 44.23 -41.27 -26.67
CA SER A 15 43.52 -40.69 -25.54
C SER A 15 42.35 -39.86 -26.06
N LEU A 16 41.13 -40.40 -25.96
CA LEU A 16 39.87 -39.70 -26.24
C LEU A 16 39.61 -38.71 -25.12
N PHE A 17 39.92 -37.43 -25.34
CA PHE A 17 39.62 -36.34 -24.41
C PHE A 17 38.14 -35.99 -24.59
N VAL A 18 37.27 -36.55 -23.74
CA VAL A 18 35.86 -36.17 -23.68
C VAL A 18 35.78 -34.81 -22.99
N LEU A 19 35.69 -33.74 -23.78
CA LEU A 19 35.31 -32.40 -23.30
C LEU A 19 33.84 -32.46 -22.85
N THR A 20 33.60 -32.66 -21.55
CA THR A 20 32.30 -32.37 -20.94
C THR A 20 32.10 -30.87 -20.97
N LEU A 21 31.38 -30.39 -21.98
CA LEU A 21 30.77 -29.06 -21.93
C LEU A 21 29.80 -29.05 -20.76
N SER A 22 30.27 -28.62 -19.59
CA SER A 22 29.40 -28.18 -18.50
C SER A 22 28.65 -26.96 -19.02
N GLY A 23 27.49 -27.21 -19.64
CA GLY A 23 26.55 -26.14 -19.94
C GLY A 23 26.22 -25.42 -18.62
N CYS A 24 26.75 -24.24 -18.43
CA CYS A 24 26.15 -23.30 -17.49
C CYS A 24 24.71 -23.11 -17.95
N SER A 25 23.78 -23.89 -17.39
CA SER A 25 22.39 -23.54 -17.40
C SER A 25 22.32 -22.24 -16.62
N VAL A 26 22.30 -21.10 -17.32
CA VAL A 26 21.83 -19.84 -16.77
C VAL A 26 20.39 -20.14 -16.34
N THR A 27 20.21 -20.46 -15.06
CA THR A 27 18.90 -20.47 -14.47
C THR A 27 18.36 -19.07 -14.75
N GLN A 28 17.42 -18.98 -15.67
CA GLN A 28 16.69 -17.75 -15.93
C GLN A 28 16.11 -17.38 -14.58
N GLN A 29 16.71 -16.38 -13.93
CA GLN A 29 16.26 -15.89 -12.65
C GLN A 29 14.86 -15.40 -12.95
N ASP A 30 13.84 -16.11 -12.43
CA ASP A 30 12.45 -15.76 -12.64
C ASP A 30 12.30 -14.29 -12.27
N THR A 31 11.98 -13.47 -13.26
CA THR A 31 11.89 -12.03 -13.10
C THR A 31 10.74 -11.78 -12.14
N GLN A 32 11.02 -11.32 -10.95
CA GLN A 32 10.01 -11.00 -9.94
C GLN A 32 9.38 -9.64 -10.27
N TRP A 33 8.50 -9.61 -11.25
CA TRP A 33 7.91 -8.39 -11.79
C TRP A 33 7.01 -7.68 -10.77
N THR A 34 6.27 -8.45 -9.99
CA THR A 34 5.44 -7.92 -8.91
C THR A 34 6.28 -7.13 -7.91
N LEU A 35 7.41 -7.71 -7.47
CA LEU A 35 8.29 -7.04 -6.51
C LEU A 35 9.05 -5.87 -7.15
N GLY A 36 9.45 -6.01 -8.41
CA GLY A 36 9.99 -4.90 -9.20
C GLY A 36 9.00 -3.73 -9.34
N GLY A 37 7.72 -4.05 -9.55
CA GLY A 37 6.63 -3.08 -9.54
C GLY A 37 6.52 -2.35 -8.20
N LYS A 38 6.57 -3.08 -7.08
CA LYS A 38 6.53 -2.47 -5.73
C LYS A 38 7.75 -1.57 -5.46
N LEU A 39 8.94 -1.96 -5.90
CA LEU A 39 10.12 -1.10 -5.83
C LEU A 39 9.95 0.19 -6.65
N PHE A 40 9.43 0.07 -7.88
CA PHE A 40 9.23 1.22 -8.75
C PHE A 40 8.15 2.17 -8.22
N THR A 41 7.02 1.64 -7.74
CA THR A 41 5.97 2.45 -7.12
C THR A 41 6.43 3.10 -5.81
N SER A 42 7.21 2.41 -5.00
CA SER A 42 7.86 3.01 -3.81
C SER A 42 8.82 4.13 -4.19
N ALA A 43 9.63 3.94 -5.25
CA ALA A 43 10.51 4.99 -5.74
C ALA A 43 9.73 6.22 -6.22
N TRP A 44 8.58 6.03 -6.90
CA TRP A 44 7.70 7.12 -7.32
C TRP A 44 7.13 7.87 -6.10
N ILE A 45 6.65 7.15 -5.07
CA ILE A 45 6.14 7.74 -3.83
C ILE A 45 7.22 8.56 -3.12
N GLN A 46 8.42 7.99 -2.93
CA GLN A 46 9.50 8.61 -2.16
C GLN A 46 10.22 9.75 -2.91
N ARG A 47 10.20 9.77 -4.25
CA ARG A 47 11.11 10.61 -5.04
C ARG A 47 10.42 11.58 -5.99
N SER A 48 9.15 11.38 -6.35
CA SER A 48 8.52 12.22 -7.34
C SER A 48 7.81 13.43 -6.72
N ALA A 49 7.98 14.59 -7.34
CA ALA A 49 7.22 15.78 -7.01
C ALA A 49 5.74 15.63 -7.41
N GLU A 50 5.44 14.82 -8.42
CA GLU A 50 4.09 14.52 -8.89
C GLU A 50 3.28 13.80 -7.81
N TYR A 51 3.87 12.83 -7.08
CA TYR A 51 3.20 12.19 -5.95
C TYR A 51 2.89 13.21 -4.85
N GLN A 52 3.87 14.04 -4.47
CA GLN A 52 3.67 15.09 -3.48
C GLN A 52 2.59 16.09 -3.92
N ALA A 53 2.58 16.47 -5.20
CA ALA A 53 1.57 17.37 -5.75
C ALA A 53 0.16 16.77 -5.68
N LEU A 54 0.00 15.46 -5.94
CA LEU A 54 -1.29 14.77 -5.79
C LEU A 54 -1.75 14.73 -4.33
N CYS A 55 -0.87 14.47 -3.38
CA CYS A 55 -1.19 14.54 -1.96
C CYS A 55 -1.60 15.96 -1.53
N ILE A 56 -0.83 16.97 -1.91
CA ILE A 56 -1.15 18.38 -1.64
C ILE A 56 -2.50 18.75 -2.25
N GLN A 57 -2.77 18.35 -3.50
CA GLN A 57 -4.05 18.60 -4.16
C GLN A 57 -5.22 17.98 -3.38
N ALA A 58 -5.08 16.73 -2.91
CA ALA A 58 -6.10 16.06 -2.12
C ALA A 58 -6.40 16.83 -0.83
N TYR A 59 -5.36 17.26 -0.10
CA TYR A 59 -5.52 18.03 1.13
C TYR A 59 -5.99 19.46 0.90
N ASN A 60 -5.65 20.11 -0.21
CA ASN A 60 -6.22 21.41 -0.58
C ASN A 60 -7.73 21.30 -0.84
N ILE A 61 -8.18 20.27 -1.56
CA ILE A 61 -9.61 20.00 -1.74
C ILE A 61 -10.28 19.77 -0.38
N ALA A 62 -9.68 18.98 0.51
CA ALA A 62 -10.19 18.76 1.85
C ALA A 62 -10.32 20.08 2.64
N THR A 63 -9.33 20.97 2.53
CA THR A 63 -9.34 22.30 3.16
C THR A 63 -10.49 23.15 2.64
N GLU A 64 -10.70 23.23 1.33
CA GLU A 64 -11.82 23.95 0.73
C GLU A 64 -13.17 23.42 1.23
N ARG A 65 -13.31 22.10 1.42
CA ARG A 65 -14.55 21.49 1.94
C ARG A 65 -14.79 21.85 3.41
N VAL A 66 -13.75 21.81 4.23
CA VAL A 66 -13.81 22.22 5.63
C VAL A 66 -14.14 23.73 5.75
N ASP A 67 -13.54 24.55 4.89
CA ASP A 67 -13.77 25.99 4.89
C ASP A 67 -15.19 26.38 4.44
N ALA A 68 -15.80 25.55 3.62
CA ALA A 68 -17.19 25.74 3.17
C ALA A 68 -18.25 25.30 4.19
N LEU A 69 -17.85 24.66 5.30
CA LEU A 69 -18.81 24.27 6.34
C LEU A 69 -19.37 25.49 7.07
N PRO A 70 -20.67 25.49 7.47
CA PRO A 70 -21.24 26.54 8.27
C PRO A 70 -20.45 26.75 9.57
N ALA A 71 -20.08 27.99 9.87
CA ALA A 71 -19.39 28.34 11.10
C ALA A 71 -20.34 28.25 12.33
N GLU A 72 -21.61 28.59 12.14
CA GLU A 72 -22.62 28.51 13.19
C GLU A 72 -23.42 27.20 13.06
N ARG A 73 -23.55 26.50 14.15
CA ARG A 73 -24.33 25.27 14.27
C ARG A 73 -25.61 25.56 15.05
N LYS A 74 -26.68 24.87 14.73
CA LYS A 74 -27.92 24.94 15.48
C LYS A 74 -27.80 24.18 16.79
N GLN A 75 -28.55 24.61 17.79
CA GLN A 75 -28.63 23.86 19.04
C GLN A 75 -29.16 22.45 18.78
N GLY A 76 -28.39 21.43 19.21
CA GLY A 76 -28.70 20.02 19.01
C GLY A 76 -28.03 19.38 17.80
N ASP A 77 -27.31 20.12 16.96
CA ASP A 77 -26.48 19.52 15.88
C ASP A 77 -25.28 18.79 16.48
N ARG A 78 -24.99 17.63 15.93
CA ARG A 78 -23.80 16.86 16.31
C ARG A 78 -22.52 17.56 15.87
N PRO A 79 -21.43 17.56 16.67
CA PRO A 79 -20.15 18.15 16.28
C PRO A 79 -19.62 17.53 14.98
N TYR A 80 -18.84 18.31 14.22
CA TYR A 80 -18.21 17.83 13.00
C TYR A 80 -17.02 16.95 13.31
N ALA A 81 -16.86 15.89 12.53
CA ALA A 81 -15.69 15.05 12.55
C ALA A 81 -15.17 14.73 11.14
N ILE A 82 -13.88 14.53 11.06
CA ILE A 82 -13.18 13.93 9.93
C ILE A 82 -12.78 12.53 10.35
N VAL A 83 -13.00 11.55 9.47
CA VAL A 83 -12.46 10.20 9.63
C VAL A 83 -11.38 10.00 8.58
N THR A 84 -10.20 9.61 9.02
CA THR A 84 -9.05 9.37 8.14
C THR A 84 -8.46 8.00 8.38
N ASP A 85 -7.93 7.39 7.30
CA ASP A 85 -6.97 6.30 7.41
C ASP A 85 -5.60 6.85 7.82
N ILE A 86 -4.65 5.96 8.08
CA ILE A 86 -3.27 6.30 8.47
C ILE A 86 -2.26 5.91 7.38
N ASP A 87 -2.24 4.63 6.99
CA ASP A 87 -1.20 4.05 6.14
C ASP A 87 -1.38 4.51 4.68
N GLU A 88 -0.35 5.12 4.09
CA GLU A 88 -0.38 5.76 2.76
C GLU A 88 -1.45 6.87 2.59
N THR A 89 -2.00 7.29 3.73
CA THR A 89 -2.90 8.43 3.81
C THR A 89 -2.25 9.58 4.58
N ILE A 90 -1.77 9.31 5.79
CA ILE A 90 -1.06 10.28 6.65
C ILE A 90 0.42 9.94 6.73
N LEU A 91 0.76 8.65 6.83
CA LEU A 91 2.11 8.13 7.02
C LEU A 91 2.56 7.32 5.81
N ASP A 92 3.82 7.51 5.40
CA ASP A 92 4.49 6.76 4.32
C ASP A 92 5.15 5.48 4.87
N ASN A 93 4.63 4.33 4.49
CA ASN A 93 5.19 3.03 4.85
C ASN A 93 5.99 2.36 3.70
N THR A 94 6.27 3.09 2.64
CA THR A 94 7.08 2.56 1.52
C THR A 94 8.46 2.06 1.93
N PRO A 95 9.13 2.56 3.01
CA PRO A 95 10.38 1.95 3.49
C PRO A 95 10.23 0.46 3.84
N ASN A 96 9.10 0.06 4.45
CA ASN A 96 8.82 -1.36 4.70
C ASN A 96 8.56 -2.12 3.39
N SER A 97 7.84 -1.55 2.44
CA SER A 97 7.60 -2.17 1.13
C SER A 97 8.90 -2.42 0.37
N VAL A 98 9.83 -1.46 0.37
CA VAL A 98 11.17 -1.60 -0.22
C VAL A 98 11.96 -2.68 0.50
N TYR A 99 11.98 -2.67 1.83
CA TYR A 99 12.68 -3.69 2.62
C TYR A 99 12.21 -5.11 2.28
N GLN A 100 10.90 -5.31 2.17
CA GLN A 100 10.33 -6.61 1.83
C GLN A 100 10.67 -7.02 0.39
N ALA A 101 10.46 -6.13 -0.57
CA ALA A 101 10.71 -6.42 -1.99
C ALA A 101 12.18 -6.81 -2.26
N LEU A 102 13.15 -6.11 -1.64
CA LEU A 102 14.58 -6.43 -1.73
C LEU A 102 14.93 -7.80 -1.14
N ARG A 103 14.10 -8.34 -0.27
CA ARG A 103 14.25 -9.68 0.33
C ARG A 103 13.47 -10.77 -0.41
N GLY A 104 12.89 -10.44 -1.56
CA GLY A 104 12.09 -11.38 -2.34
C GLY A 104 10.71 -11.68 -1.74
N LYS A 105 10.21 -10.80 -0.87
CA LYS A 105 8.92 -10.93 -0.19
C LYS A 105 7.99 -9.75 -0.51
N ASP A 106 6.69 -9.97 -0.34
CA ASP A 106 5.70 -8.90 -0.36
C ASP A 106 5.38 -8.48 1.09
N TYR A 107 4.17 -8.77 1.58
CA TYR A 107 3.78 -8.49 2.95
C TYR A 107 4.19 -9.62 3.89
N ASP A 108 4.68 -9.24 5.07
CA ASP A 108 4.95 -10.15 6.19
C ASP A 108 4.56 -9.45 7.49
N GLU A 109 3.70 -10.08 8.29
CA GLU A 109 3.10 -9.48 9.48
C GLU A 109 4.15 -9.17 10.57
N GLU A 110 5.15 -10.02 10.73
CA GLU A 110 6.20 -9.81 11.74
C GLU A 110 7.05 -8.59 11.42
N THR A 111 7.49 -8.47 10.16
CA THR A 111 8.29 -7.32 9.74
C THR A 111 7.49 -6.03 9.69
N TRP A 112 6.20 -6.11 9.32
CA TRP A 112 5.28 -4.99 9.44
C TRP A 112 5.16 -4.50 10.88
N GLY A 113 4.98 -5.43 11.84
CA GLY A 113 4.95 -5.09 13.26
C GLY A 113 6.23 -4.41 13.74
N LYS A 114 7.40 -4.91 13.30
CA LYS A 114 8.70 -4.30 13.63
C LYS A 114 8.86 -2.90 13.03
N TRP A 115 8.35 -2.68 11.81
CA TRP A 115 8.33 -1.36 11.17
C TRP A 115 7.47 -0.37 11.96
N CYS A 116 6.22 -0.74 12.23
CA CYS A 116 5.31 0.12 12.99
C CYS A 116 5.83 0.44 14.40
N ALA A 117 6.48 -0.54 15.06
CA ALA A 117 7.06 -0.36 16.39
C ALA A 117 8.21 0.67 16.46
N GLN A 118 8.81 1.03 15.32
CA GLN A 118 9.81 2.10 15.28
C GLN A 118 9.19 3.49 15.47
N ALA A 119 7.89 3.64 15.17
CA ALA A 119 7.16 4.91 15.23
C ALA A 119 7.87 6.03 14.43
N ASP A 120 8.46 5.68 13.27
CA ASP A 120 9.37 6.55 12.51
C ASP A 120 8.93 6.77 11.04
N ALA A 121 7.70 6.39 10.69
CA ALA A 121 7.17 6.65 9.36
C ALA A 121 7.01 8.15 9.12
N ASP A 122 7.48 8.63 7.97
CA ASP A 122 7.34 10.02 7.55
C ASP A 122 5.88 10.38 7.23
N THR A 123 5.53 11.66 7.36
CA THR A 123 4.19 12.13 7.02
C THR A 123 4.07 12.51 5.54
N LEU A 124 2.88 12.27 4.94
CA LEU A 124 2.59 12.67 3.58
C LEU A 124 2.48 14.20 3.44
N ALA A 125 2.88 14.70 2.26
CA ALA A 125 2.85 16.12 1.95
C ALA A 125 1.42 16.71 2.07
N GLY A 126 1.28 17.76 2.85
CA GLY A 126 -0.01 18.46 3.09
C GLY A 126 -0.84 17.89 4.24
N ALA A 127 -0.57 16.66 4.71
CA ALA A 127 -1.39 16.01 5.75
C ALA A 127 -1.43 16.82 7.05
N LEU A 128 -0.28 17.05 7.68
CA LEU A 128 -0.23 17.73 8.98
C LEU A 128 -0.88 19.11 8.95
N SER A 129 -0.58 19.92 7.93
CA SER A 129 -1.13 21.27 7.82
C SER A 129 -2.66 21.26 7.69
N PHE A 130 -3.22 20.32 6.93
CA PHE A 130 -4.67 20.15 6.81
C PHE A 130 -5.32 19.75 8.14
N PHE A 131 -4.80 18.74 8.84
CA PHE A 131 -5.43 18.28 10.08
C PHE A 131 -5.32 19.31 11.20
N LEU A 132 -4.22 20.06 11.28
CA LEU A 132 -4.11 21.20 12.21
C LEU A 132 -5.12 22.32 11.86
N HIS A 133 -5.32 22.59 10.55
CA HIS A 133 -6.33 23.56 10.11
C HIS A 133 -7.75 23.13 10.52
N ALA A 134 -8.10 21.87 10.28
CA ALA A 134 -9.41 21.32 10.67
C ALA A 134 -9.64 21.40 12.19
N ALA A 135 -8.64 21.00 12.98
CA ALA A 135 -8.69 21.07 14.44
C ALA A 135 -8.87 22.51 14.95
N ASN A 136 -8.18 23.49 14.35
CA ASN A 136 -8.34 24.91 14.68
C ASN A 136 -9.74 25.45 14.37
N LYS A 137 -10.50 24.79 13.50
CA LYS A 137 -11.91 25.08 13.23
C LYS A 137 -12.87 24.32 14.15
N GLY A 138 -12.38 23.59 15.14
CA GLY A 138 -13.18 22.82 16.08
C GLY A 138 -13.74 21.53 15.49
N ILE A 139 -13.10 20.97 14.45
CA ILE A 139 -13.47 19.68 13.84
C ILE A 139 -12.60 18.60 14.43
N GLU A 140 -13.21 17.55 14.99
CA GLU A 140 -12.48 16.43 15.56
C GLU A 140 -11.97 15.47 14.47
N VAL A 141 -10.85 14.81 14.74
CA VAL A 141 -10.19 13.92 13.79
C VAL A 141 -10.11 12.53 14.39
N PHE A 142 -10.76 11.57 13.74
CA PHE A 142 -10.70 10.15 14.11
C PHE A 142 -9.81 9.39 13.13
N TYR A 143 -8.83 8.68 13.67
CA TYR A 143 -7.88 7.83 12.94
C TYR A 143 -8.40 6.40 12.93
N VAL A 144 -8.95 5.95 11.80
CA VAL A 144 -9.54 4.60 11.65
C VAL A 144 -8.64 3.74 10.77
N THR A 145 -7.79 2.94 11.39
CA THR A 145 -6.75 2.17 10.70
C THR A 145 -6.97 0.66 10.81
N ASN A 146 -6.43 -0.09 9.85
CA ASN A 146 -6.36 -1.54 9.91
C ASN A 146 -5.08 -2.06 10.61
N ARG A 147 -4.27 -1.18 11.18
CA ARG A 147 -3.26 -1.59 12.16
C ARG A 147 -3.91 -2.31 13.31
N ARG A 148 -3.31 -3.42 13.75
CA ARG A 148 -3.83 -4.19 14.88
C ARG A 148 -3.63 -3.46 16.20
N ASP A 149 -4.42 -3.81 17.20
CA ASP A 149 -4.41 -3.13 18.49
C ASP A 149 -3.07 -3.22 19.25
N ASN A 150 -2.31 -4.28 19.07
CA ASN A 150 -0.95 -4.37 19.61
C ASN A 150 0.05 -3.35 19.03
N LEU A 151 -0.33 -2.61 17.98
CA LEU A 151 0.45 -1.52 17.37
C LEU A 151 -0.09 -0.13 17.74
N ARG A 152 -1.11 -0.06 18.59
CA ARG A 152 -1.78 1.18 19.00
C ARG A 152 -0.80 2.21 19.57
N GLU A 153 -0.03 1.82 20.58
CA GLU A 153 0.92 2.71 21.24
C GLU A 153 1.94 3.30 20.27
N ALA A 154 2.58 2.44 19.47
CA ALA A 154 3.55 2.89 18.46
C ALA A 154 2.92 3.78 17.39
N THR A 155 1.65 3.53 17.04
CA THR A 155 0.90 4.38 16.10
C THR A 155 0.66 5.76 16.69
N LEU A 156 0.21 5.84 17.96
CA LEU A 156 0.04 7.11 18.68
C LEU A 156 1.36 7.86 18.77
N GLN A 157 2.45 7.19 19.15
CA GLN A 157 3.79 7.79 19.22
C GLN A 157 4.20 8.41 17.88
N ASN A 158 3.94 7.73 16.76
CA ASN A 158 4.28 8.26 15.43
C ASN A 158 3.43 9.51 15.09
N LEU A 159 2.12 9.49 15.35
CA LEU A 159 1.25 10.64 15.12
C LEU A 159 1.64 11.83 16.03
N GLN A 160 1.87 11.57 17.31
CA GLN A 160 2.26 12.57 18.31
C GLN A 160 3.62 13.21 18.00
N ARG A 161 4.57 12.43 17.47
CA ARG A 161 5.89 12.92 17.04
C ARG A 161 5.78 14.08 16.04
N TYR A 162 4.82 14.04 15.14
CA TYR A 162 4.53 15.11 14.17
C TYR A 162 3.59 16.19 14.73
N GLY A 163 2.92 15.94 15.85
CA GLY A 163 1.95 16.85 16.42
C GLY A 163 0.58 16.81 15.72
N PHE A 164 0.18 15.65 15.21
CA PHE A 164 -1.18 15.48 14.69
C PHE A 164 -2.21 15.71 15.81
N PRO A 165 -3.30 16.46 15.53
CA PRO A 165 -4.32 16.75 16.52
C PRO A 165 -5.12 15.49 16.87
N PHE A 166 -5.66 15.42 18.09
CA PHE A 166 -6.44 14.26 18.56
C PHE A 166 -5.71 12.92 18.44
N ALA A 167 -4.37 12.92 18.52
CA ALA A 167 -3.58 11.70 18.53
C ALA A 167 -3.58 11.09 19.95
N ASP A 168 -4.71 10.50 20.34
CA ASP A 168 -4.97 9.92 21.66
C ASP A 168 -5.77 8.61 21.55
N GLU A 169 -6.03 7.97 22.71
CA GLU A 169 -6.71 6.68 22.80
C GLU A 169 -8.18 6.71 22.35
N GLU A 170 -8.85 7.85 22.49
CA GLU A 170 -10.26 8.01 22.13
C GLU A 170 -10.43 8.10 20.61
N HIS A 171 -9.50 8.78 19.94
CA HIS A 171 -9.60 9.08 18.52
C HIS A 171 -8.90 8.08 17.61
N LEU A 172 -8.07 7.18 18.16
CA LEU A 172 -7.42 6.11 17.39
C LEU A 172 -8.22 4.80 17.46
N LEU A 173 -8.84 4.42 16.36
CA LEU A 173 -9.59 3.18 16.21
C LEU A 173 -8.81 2.15 15.38
N THR A 174 -8.10 1.27 16.04
CA THR A 174 -7.39 0.12 15.47
C THR A 174 -8.35 -1.03 15.15
N THR A 175 -7.85 -2.14 14.58
CA THR A 175 -8.67 -3.31 14.32
C THR A 175 -8.35 -4.49 15.26
N HIS A 176 -9.40 -5.18 15.70
CA HIS A 176 -9.33 -6.48 16.39
C HIS A 176 -9.80 -7.65 15.50
N GLY A 177 -10.17 -7.39 14.25
CA GLY A 177 -10.81 -8.39 13.39
C GLY A 177 -10.77 -8.04 11.90
N PRO A 178 -11.91 -8.10 11.22
CA PRO A 178 -12.00 -7.81 9.79
C PRO A 178 -11.53 -6.40 9.43
N SER A 179 -11.00 -6.25 8.21
CA SER A 179 -10.51 -4.97 7.68
C SER A 179 -11.61 -3.96 7.36
N ASP A 180 -12.89 -4.35 7.45
CA ASP A 180 -14.01 -3.44 7.23
C ASP A 180 -14.01 -2.31 8.25
N LYS A 181 -13.95 -1.09 7.79
CA LYS A 181 -13.96 0.12 8.62
C LYS A 181 -15.37 0.64 8.92
N GLU A 182 -16.40 0.15 8.22
CA GLU A 182 -17.77 0.64 8.36
C GLU A 182 -18.30 0.60 9.81
N PRO A 183 -18.17 -0.50 10.58
CA PRO A 183 -18.68 -0.52 11.95
C PRO A 183 -18.04 0.55 12.83
N ARG A 184 -16.75 0.86 12.62
CA ARG A 184 -16.03 1.91 13.39
C ARG A 184 -16.51 3.30 13.00
N ARG A 185 -16.77 3.55 11.70
CA ARG A 185 -17.36 4.82 11.22
C ARG A 185 -18.77 5.02 11.75
N LEU A 186 -19.63 3.99 11.74
CA LEU A 186 -20.98 4.07 12.27
C LEU A 186 -20.99 4.44 13.75
N LYS A 187 -20.07 3.89 14.55
CA LYS A 187 -19.93 4.25 15.97
C LYS A 187 -19.59 5.74 16.16
N ILE A 188 -18.69 6.29 15.32
CA ILE A 188 -18.38 7.72 15.33
C ILE A 188 -19.63 8.54 14.95
N GLN A 189 -20.40 8.08 13.96
CA GLN A 189 -21.61 8.75 13.50
C GLN A 189 -22.73 8.83 14.55
N GLU A 190 -22.71 8.03 15.59
CA GLU A 190 -23.67 8.14 16.70
C GLU A 190 -23.55 9.49 17.42
N GLN A 191 -22.35 10.04 17.53
CA GLN A 191 -22.04 11.26 18.29
C GLN A 191 -21.64 12.43 17.40
N TYR A 192 -21.09 12.18 16.20
CA TYR A 192 -20.52 13.18 15.31
C TYR A 192 -21.18 13.18 13.93
N GLU A 193 -21.16 14.32 13.27
CA GLU A 193 -21.45 14.43 11.85
C GLU A 193 -20.12 14.30 11.06
N ILE A 194 -19.90 13.14 10.40
CA ILE A 194 -18.70 12.92 9.59
C ILE A 194 -18.84 13.74 8.30
N VAL A 195 -18.03 14.79 8.18
CA VAL A 195 -18.04 15.70 7.04
C VAL A 195 -17.07 15.27 5.94
N LEU A 196 -15.95 14.63 6.29
CA LEU A 196 -14.97 14.08 5.34
C LEU A 196 -14.54 12.67 5.74
N LEU A 197 -14.34 11.84 4.73
CA LEU A 197 -13.61 10.58 4.79
C LEU A 197 -12.36 10.72 3.94
N ILE A 198 -11.19 10.39 4.51
CA ILE A 198 -9.90 10.53 3.85
C ILE A 198 -9.18 9.18 3.87
N GLY A 199 -8.68 8.72 2.74
CA GLY A 199 -8.01 7.44 2.63
C GLY A 199 -7.36 7.20 1.27
N ASP A 200 -6.52 6.18 1.19
CA ASP A 200 -5.87 5.72 -0.04
C ASP A 200 -6.58 4.53 -0.68
N ASN A 201 -7.53 3.92 0.05
CA ASN A 201 -8.24 2.73 -0.39
C ASN A 201 -9.76 2.96 -0.39
N LEU A 202 -10.46 2.48 -1.40
CA LEU A 202 -11.91 2.67 -1.51
C LEU A 202 -12.69 2.12 -0.30
N GLY A 203 -12.17 1.11 0.42
CA GLY A 203 -12.75 0.60 1.66
C GLY A 203 -12.78 1.63 2.80
N ASP A 204 -11.99 2.70 2.72
CA ASP A 204 -11.98 3.79 3.69
C ASP A 204 -13.24 4.67 3.61
N PHE A 205 -13.94 4.63 2.48
CA PHE A 205 -15.10 5.49 2.22
C PHE A 205 -16.43 4.78 2.46
N HIS A 206 -16.61 3.57 1.94
CA HIS A 206 -17.91 2.89 2.05
C HIS A 206 -17.78 1.37 1.92
N HIS A 207 -18.63 0.61 2.63
CA HIS A 207 -18.65 -0.86 2.58
C HIS A 207 -18.97 -1.43 1.19
N PHE A 208 -19.62 -0.68 0.30
CA PHE A 208 -19.88 -1.09 -1.08
C PHE A 208 -18.62 -1.46 -1.85
N PHE A 209 -17.46 -0.92 -1.43
CA PHE A 209 -16.17 -1.22 -2.01
C PHE A 209 -15.52 -2.51 -1.47
N ASN A 210 -16.09 -3.15 -0.44
CA ASN A 210 -15.60 -4.40 0.14
C ASN A 210 -15.99 -5.64 -0.69
N THR A 211 -16.12 -5.48 -2.00
CA THR A 211 -16.33 -6.59 -2.94
C THR A 211 -14.99 -7.20 -3.37
N LYS A 212 -15.05 -8.51 -3.69
CA LYS A 212 -13.88 -9.30 -4.07
C LYS A 212 -13.48 -9.18 -5.54
N GLU A 213 -14.30 -8.49 -6.36
CA GLU A 213 -14.13 -8.42 -7.80
C GLU A 213 -13.96 -6.98 -8.29
N GLU A 214 -13.12 -6.79 -9.30
CA GLU A 214 -12.90 -5.49 -9.93
C GLU A 214 -14.21 -4.87 -10.48
N SER A 215 -15.07 -5.69 -11.10
CA SER A 215 -16.35 -5.25 -11.65
C SER A 215 -17.25 -4.63 -10.59
N GLY A 216 -17.37 -5.29 -9.42
CA GLY A 216 -18.14 -4.78 -8.29
C GLY A 216 -17.56 -3.47 -7.74
N ARG A 217 -16.24 -3.35 -7.63
CA ARG A 217 -15.58 -2.10 -7.20
C ARG A 217 -15.83 -0.96 -8.21
N LYS A 218 -15.75 -1.24 -9.52
CA LYS A 218 -16.04 -0.24 -10.57
C LYS A 218 -17.52 0.18 -10.55
N GLN A 219 -18.45 -0.75 -10.30
CA GLN A 219 -19.87 -0.44 -10.16
C GLN A 219 -20.12 0.46 -8.94
N ALA A 220 -19.55 0.12 -7.77
CA ALA A 220 -19.65 0.93 -6.56
C ALA A 220 -19.07 2.34 -6.77
N LEU A 221 -17.94 2.45 -7.49
CA LEU A 221 -17.36 3.74 -7.88
C LEU A 221 -18.34 4.57 -8.71
N GLY A 222 -19.01 3.95 -9.70
CA GLY A 222 -20.03 4.64 -10.53
C GLY A 222 -21.18 5.21 -9.69
N LEU A 223 -21.63 4.47 -8.66
CA LEU A 223 -22.71 4.91 -7.77
C LEU A 223 -22.30 6.04 -6.82
N THR A 224 -21.02 6.15 -6.50
CA THR A 224 -20.49 7.11 -5.51
C THR A 224 -19.60 8.17 -6.12
N ALA A 225 -19.48 8.25 -7.45
CA ALA A 225 -18.57 9.14 -8.14
C ALA A 225 -18.73 10.62 -7.73
N GLY A 226 -19.95 11.07 -7.43
CA GLY A 226 -20.24 12.42 -6.99
C GLY A 226 -19.70 12.78 -5.59
N GLU A 227 -19.29 11.79 -4.80
CA GLU A 227 -18.75 12.01 -3.45
C GLU A 227 -17.23 12.30 -3.47
N PHE A 228 -16.51 11.85 -4.51
CA PHE A 228 -15.07 12.09 -4.63
C PHE A 228 -14.76 13.57 -4.89
N GLY A 229 -13.85 14.10 -4.08
CA GLY A 229 -13.57 15.54 -4.03
C GLY A 229 -14.63 16.38 -3.28
N ARG A 230 -15.63 15.71 -2.66
CA ARG A 230 -16.64 16.36 -1.80
C ARG A 230 -16.55 15.82 -0.37
N ARG A 231 -17.03 14.61 -0.14
CA ARG A 231 -16.93 13.90 1.16
C ARG A 231 -15.82 12.87 1.18
N PHE A 232 -15.44 12.34 0.04
CA PHE A 232 -14.39 11.34 -0.12
C PHE A 232 -13.16 11.99 -0.72
N ILE A 233 -12.08 12.01 0.05
CA ILE A 233 -10.78 12.55 -0.36
C ILE A 233 -9.81 11.38 -0.52
N MET A 234 -9.48 11.09 -1.76
CA MET A 234 -8.65 9.94 -2.15
C MET A 234 -7.19 10.33 -2.28
N LEU A 235 -6.30 9.65 -1.56
CA LEU A 235 -4.84 9.73 -1.72
C LEU A 235 -4.37 8.65 -2.71
N PRO A 236 -3.30 8.89 -3.48
CA PRO A 236 -2.80 7.92 -4.45
C PRO A 236 -1.96 6.83 -3.76
N ASN A 237 -2.33 5.56 -3.93
CA ASN A 237 -1.49 4.42 -3.53
C ASN A 237 -1.42 3.37 -4.65
N PRO A 238 -0.36 3.38 -5.46
CA PRO A 238 -0.12 2.33 -6.45
C PRO A 238 0.59 1.09 -5.88
N ASN A 239 1.04 1.13 -4.62
CA ASN A 239 1.91 0.10 -4.06
C ASN A 239 1.13 -1.13 -3.59
N TYR A 240 -0.02 -0.92 -2.92
CA TYR A 240 -0.91 -1.98 -2.46
C TYR A 240 -2.33 -1.44 -2.23
N GLY A 241 -3.26 -2.32 -1.90
CA GLY A 241 -4.64 -1.96 -1.58
C GLY A 241 -5.61 -3.05 -1.99
N SER A 242 -6.88 -2.91 -1.64
CA SER A 242 -7.91 -3.91 -2.00
C SER A 242 -8.16 -4.03 -3.50
N TRP A 243 -7.63 -3.12 -4.31
CA TRP A 243 -7.66 -3.22 -5.77
C TRP A 243 -6.87 -4.42 -6.29
N GLU A 244 -5.74 -4.73 -5.64
CA GLU A 244 -4.85 -5.80 -6.08
C GLU A 244 -5.47 -7.20 -5.87
N PRO A 245 -5.93 -7.61 -4.66
CA PRO A 245 -6.60 -8.89 -4.53
C PRO A 245 -7.90 -8.97 -5.31
N ALA A 246 -8.62 -7.86 -5.55
CA ALA A 246 -9.81 -7.84 -6.39
C ALA A 246 -9.50 -8.24 -7.84
N TRP A 247 -8.32 -7.88 -8.36
CA TRP A 247 -7.85 -8.32 -9.67
C TRP A 247 -7.67 -9.85 -9.75
N TYR A 248 -7.38 -10.50 -8.60
CA TYR A 248 -7.19 -11.96 -8.51
C TYR A 248 -8.44 -12.69 -7.93
N GLY A 249 -9.61 -12.10 -7.95
CA GLY A 249 -10.84 -12.72 -7.42
C GLY A 249 -10.93 -12.71 -5.89
N GLY A 250 -10.26 -11.76 -5.22
CA GLY A 250 -10.38 -11.47 -3.81
C GLY A 250 -9.36 -12.15 -2.89
N LYS A 251 -8.30 -12.73 -3.45
CA LYS A 251 -7.18 -13.31 -2.69
C LYS A 251 -5.86 -13.01 -3.37
N TYR A 252 -4.81 -12.87 -2.58
CA TYR A 252 -3.45 -12.78 -3.13
C TYR A 252 -2.95 -14.17 -3.52
N PRO A 253 -2.69 -14.44 -4.81
CA PRO A 253 -2.01 -15.66 -5.22
C PRO A 253 -0.50 -15.55 -4.93
N PRO A 254 0.25 -16.68 -5.01
CA PRO A 254 1.71 -16.66 -4.94
C PRO A 254 2.33 -15.72 -5.99
N LEU A 255 3.49 -15.15 -5.69
CA LEU A 255 4.20 -14.19 -6.55
C LEU A 255 4.32 -14.64 -8.03
N PRO A 256 4.68 -15.91 -8.35
CA PRO A 256 4.77 -16.34 -9.76
C PRO A 256 3.45 -16.23 -10.53
N GLU A 257 2.32 -16.44 -9.87
CA GLU A 257 0.99 -16.29 -10.50
C GLU A 257 0.65 -14.82 -10.71
N ARG A 258 1.01 -13.94 -9.77
CA ARG A 258 0.88 -12.49 -9.91
C ARG A 258 1.74 -11.96 -11.06
N ASP A 259 2.98 -12.43 -11.18
CA ASP A 259 3.87 -12.10 -12.30
C ASP A 259 3.30 -12.57 -13.66
N LYS A 260 2.63 -13.73 -13.67
CA LYS A 260 1.91 -14.19 -14.86
C LYS A 260 0.74 -13.27 -15.22
N ALA A 261 -0.02 -12.80 -14.24
CA ALA A 261 -1.13 -11.88 -14.47
C ALA A 261 -0.66 -10.53 -15.03
N LEU A 262 0.48 -10.01 -14.58
CA LEU A 262 1.08 -8.79 -15.13
C LEU A 262 1.37 -8.89 -16.63
N LYS A 263 1.74 -10.08 -17.13
CA LYS A 263 1.97 -10.35 -18.56
C LYS A 263 0.68 -10.30 -19.39
N GLN A 264 -0.49 -10.37 -18.75
CA GLN A 264 -1.80 -10.32 -19.41
C GLN A 264 -2.38 -8.90 -19.49
N LEU A 265 -1.65 -7.90 -18.99
CA LEU A 265 -2.07 -6.51 -19.16
C LEU A 265 -2.11 -6.15 -20.64
N ARG A 266 -3.07 -5.27 -20.99
CA ARG A 266 -3.25 -4.80 -22.36
C ARG A 266 -1.95 -4.20 -22.89
N SER A 267 -1.45 -4.75 -24.00
CA SER A 267 -0.30 -4.23 -24.76
C SER A 267 -0.76 -3.80 -26.16
N GLN A 268 0.12 -3.16 -26.93
CA GLN A 268 -0.21 -2.73 -28.30
C GLN A 268 -0.52 -3.92 -29.24
N ASN A 269 -0.12 -5.14 -28.90
CA ASN A 269 -0.38 -6.36 -29.66
C ASN A 269 -1.61 -7.14 -29.17
N SER A 270 -2.26 -6.71 -28.08
CA SER A 270 -3.47 -7.32 -27.55
C SER A 270 -4.71 -6.59 -28.08
N ARG A 271 -5.11 -6.91 -29.32
CA ARG A 271 -6.42 -6.52 -29.90
C ARG A 271 -7.36 -7.70 -29.87
#